data_e5e204966e679e9c9464a41ac1b5e75e
#
_entry.id   e5e204966e679e9c9464a41ac1b5e75e
#
_cell.length_a   1.000
_cell.length_b   1.000
_cell.length_c   1.000
_cell.angle_alpha   90.00
_cell.angle_beta   90.00
_cell.angle_gamma   90.00
#
_symmetry.space_group_name_H-M   'P 1'
#
loop_
_entity.id
_entity.type
_entity.pdbx_description
1 polymer ?
#
loop_
_entity_poly.entity_id
_entity_poly.type
_entity_poly.pdbx_seq_one_letter_code
_entity_poly.pdbx_strand_id
1 'polypeptide(L)'
;MSRLLVSILMFLVAVSAFAQSNYPNKPIRIVIGYAAGGPTDIVGRIYAAKLAENLGVPVIVDNRAGAAGIIGTDIVAKAPPDGYTLLLGVISTHGLHPASGKKIPYDAVKDFEPVALAVNVPMVIMVNPAVLPAKDVKSLIAELKANPGKHKFGSSGNGGISHMCFEMFKQRGGGLDMVHVPYKGTGPAITDLLGGHISAVCEGVGGAASHVRSGPLRGIGTATLRRAHALPDLPTIAETGLQGFEAYTWNMFFAPAKTPRHIVERLNRQINAAATDPATRARLDGLGVEVVDDSTPASLRNFVPSEIAKWSKVFKEAGVKVD
;
A
#
# COMPACT_ATOMS: atom_id res chain seq x y z
N MET A 1 36.13 48.12 16.96
CA MET A 1 35.08 47.69 16.02
C MET A 1 35.07 46.20 15.72
N SER A 2 36.21 45.50 15.58
CA SER A 2 36.25 44.06 15.20
C SER A 2 35.69 43.08 16.26
N ARG A 3 35.94 43.35 17.56
CA ARG A 3 35.48 42.46 18.66
C ARG A 3 33.96 42.49 18.86
N LEU A 4 33.31 43.62 18.61
CA LEU A 4 31.86 43.79 18.70
C LEU A 4 31.13 43.02 17.57
N LEU A 5 31.69 43.13 16.35
CA LEU A 5 31.17 42.41 15.17
C LEU A 5 31.25 40.87 15.32
N VAL A 6 32.35 40.36 15.88
CA VAL A 6 32.53 38.91 16.15
C VAL A 6 31.56 38.44 17.22
N SER A 7 31.32 39.25 18.29
CA SER A 7 30.35 38.90 19.32
C SER A 7 28.90 38.87 18.79
N ILE A 8 28.52 39.80 17.92
CA ILE A 8 27.19 39.83 17.29
C ILE A 8 27.01 38.65 16.32
N LEU A 9 28.07 38.28 15.58
CA LEU A 9 28.03 37.13 14.67
C LEU A 9 27.91 35.80 15.43
N MET A 10 28.61 35.63 16.57
CA MET A 10 28.47 34.49 17.44
C MET A 10 27.08 34.39 18.09
N PHE A 11 26.46 35.49 18.45
CA PHE A 11 25.12 35.54 19.02
C PHE A 11 24.06 35.18 17.97
N LEU A 12 24.19 35.58 16.72
CA LEU A 12 23.30 35.21 15.60
C LEU A 12 23.38 33.72 15.25
N VAL A 13 24.57 33.12 15.33
CA VAL A 13 24.74 31.66 15.11
C VAL A 13 24.14 30.84 16.26
N ALA A 14 24.26 31.32 17.50
CA ALA A 14 23.69 30.64 18.67
C ALA A 14 22.15 30.65 18.67
N VAL A 15 21.50 31.72 18.22
CA VAL A 15 20.03 31.83 18.14
C VAL A 15 19.48 30.86 17.07
N SER A 16 20.21 30.64 15.97
CA SER A 16 19.81 29.68 14.95
C SER A 16 19.85 28.23 15.43
N ALA A 17 20.72 27.89 16.37
CA ALA A 17 20.85 26.54 16.92
C ALA A 17 19.70 26.17 17.91
N PHE A 18 19.10 27.16 18.58
CA PHE A 18 17.97 26.92 19.49
C PHE A 18 16.62 26.75 18.77
N ALA A 19 16.49 27.19 17.52
CA ALA A 19 15.23 27.06 16.75
C ALA A 19 14.96 25.64 16.25
N GLN A 20 15.94 24.72 16.31
CA GLN A 20 15.81 23.35 15.79
C GLN A 20 15.30 22.30 16.77
N SER A 21 15.06 22.64 18.04
CA SER A 21 14.83 21.63 19.07
C SER A 21 13.38 21.30 19.44
N ASN A 22 12.38 21.96 18.88
CA ASN A 22 10.97 21.85 19.34
C ASN A 22 9.98 21.16 18.35
N TYR A 23 10.45 20.40 17.39
CA TYR A 23 9.56 19.60 16.56
C TYR A 23 9.29 18.24 17.23
N PRO A 24 8.00 17.74 17.29
CA PRO A 24 6.77 18.48 17.03
C PRO A 24 6.32 19.28 18.27
N ASN A 25 5.69 20.43 18.06
CA ASN A 25 5.10 21.29 19.12
C ASN A 25 3.62 21.65 18.85
N LYS A 26 3.05 21.13 17.77
CA LYS A 26 1.64 21.28 17.39
C LYS A 26 1.12 19.96 16.80
N PRO A 27 -0.20 19.78 16.62
CA PRO A 27 -0.76 18.56 16.07
C PRO A 27 -0.19 18.19 14.71
N ILE A 28 0.06 16.89 14.49
CA ILE A 28 0.45 16.31 13.19
C ILE A 28 -0.82 15.75 12.54
N ARG A 29 -0.98 16.02 11.24
CA ARG A 29 -2.07 15.51 10.42
C ARG A 29 -1.58 14.42 9.48
N ILE A 30 -2.22 13.25 9.53
CA ILE A 30 -2.01 12.15 8.57
C ILE A 30 -3.16 12.17 7.59
N VAL A 31 -2.91 12.58 6.35
CA VAL A 31 -3.90 12.55 5.27
C VAL A 31 -3.98 11.15 4.70
N ILE A 32 -5.20 10.65 4.51
CA ILE A 32 -5.51 9.38 3.87
C ILE A 32 -6.45 9.63 2.70
N GLY A 33 -6.04 9.25 1.49
CA GLY A 33 -6.80 9.47 0.25
C GLY A 33 -8.04 8.58 0.09
N TYR A 34 -8.49 7.90 1.15
CA TYR A 34 -9.58 6.93 1.15
C TYR A 34 -10.57 7.22 2.29
N ALA A 35 -11.78 6.67 2.16
CA ALA A 35 -12.85 6.84 3.15
C ALA A 35 -12.46 6.25 4.50
N ALA A 36 -13.01 6.83 5.57
CA ALA A 36 -12.89 6.30 6.93
C ALA A 36 -13.46 4.89 7.02
N GLY A 37 -12.88 4.06 7.90
CA GLY A 37 -13.27 2.66 8.11
C GLY A 37 -12.67 1.67 7.11
N GLY A 38 -11.99 2.15 6.06
CA GLY A 38 -11.26 1.28 5.13
C GLY A 38 -9.93 0.77 5.69
N PRO A 39 -9.30 -0.25 5.05
CA PRO A 39 -8.06 -0.87 5.56
C PRO A 39 -6.93 0.14 5.83
N THR A 40 -6.70 1.07 4.92
CA THR A 40 -5.67 2.11 5.09
C THR A 40 -6.00 3.06 6.27
N ASP A 41 -7.28 3.39 6.48
CA ASP A 41 -7.72 4.22 7.60
C ASP A 41 -7.49 3.52 8.95
N ILE A 42 -7.80 2.23 9.02
CA ILE A 42 -7.60 1.43 10.24
C ILE A 42 -6.10 1.37 10.58
N VAL A 43 -5.24 1.07 9.60
CA VAL A 43 -3.77 1.12 9.77
C VAL A 43 -3.32 2.51 10.23
N GLY A 44 -3.78 3.56 9.55
CA GLY A 44 -3.44 4.95 9.89
C GLY A 44 -3.81 5.34 11.31
N ARG A 45 -5.00 4.93 11.80
CA ARG A 45 -5.46 5.21 13.17
C ARG A 45 -4.68 4.43 14.22
N ILE A 46 -4.27 3.20 13.93
CA ILE A 46 -3.41 2.42 14.83
C ILE A 46 -2.08 3.13 15.01
N TYR A 47 -1.43 3.55 13.93
CA TYR A 47 -0.19 4.32 14.01
C TYR A 47 -0.38 5.71 14.64
N ALA A 48 -1.45 6.43 14.29
CA ALA A 48 -1.72 7.76 14.84
C ALA A 48 -1.85 7.76 16.37
N ALA A 49 -2.53 6.77 16.94
CA ALA A 49 -2.67 6.62 18.38
C ALA A 49 -1.29 6.45 19.05
N LYS A 50 -0.44 5.55 18.55
CA LYS A 50 0.88 5.31 19.14
C LYS A 50 1.86 6.46 18.90
N LEU A 51 1.78 7.09 17.74
CA LEU A 51 2.59 8.28 17.46
C LEU A 51 2.23 9.47 18.36
N ALA A 52 0.93 9.64 18.72
CA ALA A 52 0.52 10.67 19.65
C ALA A 52 1.11 10.45 21.05
N GLU A 53 1.15 9.20 21.52
CA GLU A 53 1.80 8.84 22.78
C GLU A 53 3.32 9.13 22.71
N ASN A 54 4.00 8.64 21.68
CA ASN A 54 5.45 8.74 21.55
C ASN A 54 5.95 10.18 21.35
N LEU A 55 5.16 11.03 20.66
CA LEU A 55 5.55 12.40 20.30
C LEU A 55 5.04 13.45 21.30
N GLY A 56 4.06 13.11 22.15
CA GLY A 56 3.47 14.02 23.12
C GLY A 56 2.62 15.14 22.50
N VAL A 57 2.17 14.97 21.23
CA VAL A 57 1.28 15.89 20.52
C VAL A 57 0.14 15.11 19.87
N PRO A 58 -1.03 15.72 19.63
CA PRO A 58 -2.10 15.05 18.91
C PRO A 58 -1.67 14.64 17.49
N VAL A 59 -2.00 13.41 17.08
CA VAL A 59 -1.84 12.94 15.71
C VAL A 59 -3.21 12.59 15.15
N ILE A 60 -3.65 13.34 14.12
CA ILE A 60 -5.01 13.33 13.62
C ILE A 60 -5.05 12.70 12.24
N VAL A 61 -5.92 11.70 12.06
CA VAL A 61 -6.21 11.12 10.74
C VAL A 61 -7.26 11.98 10.04
N ASP A 62 -6.93 12.44 8.83
CA ASP A 62 -7.77 13.25 7.97
C ASP A 62 -8.05 12.54 6.64
N ASN A 63 -9.26 12.00 6.50
CA ASN A 63 -9.68 11.26 5.31
C ASN A 63 -10.11 12.24 4.21
N ARG A 64 -9.34 12.28 3.11
CA ARG A 64 -9.58 13.09 1.91
C ARG A 64 -9.79 12.19 0.70
N ALA A 65 -10.89 11.44 0.74
CA ALA A 65 -11.23 10.46 -0.28
C ALA A 65 -11.56 11.12 -1.63
N GLY A 66 -11.27 10.41 -2.72
CA GLY A 66 -11.67 10.78 -4.07
C GLY A 66 -10.61 10.45 -5.12
N ALA A 67 -11.08 10.19 -6.34
CA ALA A 67 -10.26 9.82 -7.49
C ALA A 67 -9.21 8.73 -7.17
N ALA A 68 -9.62 7.65 -6.48
CA ALA A 68 -8.77 6.54 -6.05
C ALA A 68 -7.52 6.99 -5.26
N GLY A 69 -7.68 8.01 -4.39
CA GLY A 69 -6.62 8.52 -3.51
C GLY A 69 -5.87 9.73 -4.06
N ILE A 70 -6.07 10.10 -5.32
CA ILE A 70 -5.36 11.22 -5.97
C ILE A 70 -5.60 12.54 -5.22
N ILE A 71 -6.85 12.82 -4.78
CA ILE A 71 -7.18 14.09 -4.12
C ILE A 71 -6.39 14.26 -2.82
N GLY A 72 -6.40 13.25 -1.94
CA GLY A 72 -5.65 13.31 -0.68
C GLY A 72 -4.15 13.39 -0.90
N THR A 73 -3.63 12.69 -1.89
CA THR A 73 -2.21 12.69 -2.25
C THR A 73 -1.76 14.07 -2.75
N ASP A 74 -2.55 14.71 -3.63
CA ASP A 74 -2.26 16.05 -4.14
C ASP A 74 -2.25 17.13 -3.05
N ILE A 75 -3.14 17.03 -2.06
CA ILE A 75 -3.15 17.92 -0.89
C ILE A 75 -1.79 17.87 -0.17
N VAL A 76 -1.22 16.68 0.02
CA VAL A 76 0.06 16.55 0.72
C VAL A 76 1.24 16.97 -0.16
N ALA A 77 1.21 16.66 -1.45
CA ALA A 77 2.23 17.13 -2.40
C ALA A 77 2.42 18.66 -2.35
N LYS A 78 1.34 19.40 -2.08
CA LYS A 78 1.31 20.88 -2.02
C LYS A 78 1.37 21.45 -0.62
N ALA A 79 1.48 20.61 0.42
CA ALA A 79 1.53 21.06 1.81
C ALA A 79 2.92 21.64 2.16
N PRO A 80 3.00 22.50 3.20
CA PRO A 80 4.29 22.99 3.69
C PRO A 80 5.21 21.81 4.11
N PRO A 81 6.51 21.88 3.78
CA PRO A 81 7.47 20.82 4.12
C PRO A 81 8.00 20.96 5.56
N ASP A 82 7.08 21.10 6.53
CA ASP A 82 7.38 21.34 7.95
C ASP A 82 7.19 20.11 8.85
N GLY A 83 6.80 18.95 8.24
CA GLY A 83 6.58 17.69 8.94
C GLY A 83 5.24 17.56 9.66
N TYR A 84 4.37 18.56 9.62
CA TYR A 84 3.06 18.52 10.30
C TYR A 84 1.91 18.01 9.42
N THR A 85 2.16 17.80 8.13
CA THR A 85 1.23 17.14 7.23
C THR A 85 1.94 15.96 6.58
N LEU A 86 1.46 14.77 6.85
CA LEU A 86 1.96 13.50 6.30
C LEU A 86 0.90 12.85 5.44
N LEU A 87 1.31 12.05 4.49
CA LEU A 87 0.45 11.15 3.73
C LEU A 87 0.66 9.73 4.23
N LEU A 88 -0.40 8.98 4.43
CA LEU A 88 -0.33 7.53 4.39
C LEU A 88 -0.72 7.09 2.97
N GLY A 89 0.31 6.97 2.12
CA GLY A 89 0.19 6.59 0.73
C GLY A 89 0.13 5.08 0.54
N VAL A 90 -0.33 4.67 -0.63
CA VAL A 90 -0.50 3.25 -1.02
C VAL A 90 0.02 3.03 -2.44
N ILE A 91 0.12 1.76 -2.83
CA ILE A 91 0.57 1.38 -4.18
C ILE A 91 -0.24 2.06 -5.30
N SER A 92 -1.55 2.26 -5.12
CA SER A 92 -2.36 2.91 -6.15
C SER A 92 -1.88 4.31 -6.46
N THR A 93 -1.57 5.12 -5.44
CA THR A 93 -1.19 6.52 -5.60
C THR A 93 0.27 6.73 -6.00
N HIS A 94 1.19 5.83 -5.59
CA HIS A 94 2.63 5.99 -5.81
C HIS A 94 3.25 4.92 -6.71
N GLY A 95 2.50 3.90 -7.11
CA GLY A 95 2.96 2.84 -8.02
C GLY A 95 2.08 2.75 -9.26
N LEU A 96 0.79 2.38 -9.08
CA LEU A 96 -0.07 2.02 -10.20
C LEU A 96 -0.52 3.21 -11.06
N HIS A 97 -0.97 4.32 -10.45
CA HIS A 97 -1.39 5.50 -11.23
C HIS A 97 -0.23 6.09 -12.05
N PRO A 98 0.98 6.33 -11.47
CA PRO A 98 2.13 6.76 -12.27
C PRO A 98 2.51 5.76 -13.36
N ALA A 99 2.46 4.46 -13.06
CA ALA A 99 2.82 3.38 -13.98
C ALA A 99 1.85 3.23 -15.16
N SER A 100 0.57 3.55 -14.96
CA SER A 100 -0.48 3.42 -15.98
C SER A 100 -0.43 4.50 -17.07
N GLY A 101 0.39 5.55 -16.89
CA GLY A 101 0.38 6.73 -17.75
C GLY A 101 -0.81 7.67 -17.50
N LYS A 102 -1.61 7.44 -16.47
CA LYS A 102 -2.71 8.33 -16.07
C LYS A 102 -2.17 9.71 -15.70
N LYS A 103 -2.81 10.75 -16.22
CA LYS A 103 -2.45 12.13 -15.84
C LYS A 103 -2.90 12.40 -14.40
N ILE A 104 -1.93 12.55 -13.51
CA ILE A 104 -2.12 12.89 -12.09
C ILE A 104 -1.52 14.26 -11.78
N PRO A 105 -2.03 15.02 -10.78
CA PRO A 105 -1.60 16.40 -10.49
C PRO A 105 -0.32 16.50 -9.65
N TYR A 106 0.38 15.40 -9.41
CA TYR A 106 1.63 15.33 -8.63
C TYR A 106 2.63 14.36 -9.28
N ASP A 107 3.91 14.53 -8.95
CA ASP A 107 4.97 13.57 -9.25
C ASP A 107 5.19 12.68 -8.01
N ALA A 108 4.88 11.39 -8.13
CA ALA A 108 4.94 10.44 -7.01
C ALA A 108 6.35 10.25 -6.41
N VAL A 109 7.39 10.69 -7.12
CA VAL A 109 8.78 10.59 -6.67
C VAL A 109 9.32 11.93 -6.20
N LYS A 110 9.07 13.02 -6.97
CA LYS A 110 9.72 14.32 -6.73
C LYS A 110 8.99 15.18 -5.71
N ASP A 111 7.67 14.99 -5.52
CA ASP A 111 6.86 15.81 -4.63
C ASP A 111 6.79 15.28 -3.21
N PHE A 112 7.49 14.16 -2.91
CA PHE A 112 7.44 13.48 -1.62
C PHE A 112 8.82 13.07 -1.12
N GLU A 113 8.97 13.09 0.22
CA GLU A 113 10.04 12.41 0.94
C GLU A 113 9.49 11.14 1.58
N PRO A 114 10.02 9.94 1.25
CA PRO A 114 9.62 8.71 1.92
C PRO A 114 10.08 8.74 3.39
N VAL A 115 9.14 8.49 4.31
CA VAL A 115 9.42 8.51 5.74
C VAL A 115 9.60 7.10 6.28
N ALA A 116 8.59 6.25 6.15
CA ALA A 116 8.62 4.88 6.63
C ALA A 116 7.62 4.00 5.86
N LEU A 117 8.02 2.81 5.48
CA LEU A 117 7.11 1.75 5.06
C LEU A 117 6.49 1.16 6.32
N ALA A 118 5.17 1.27 6.45
CA ALA A 118 4.46 0.87 7.65
C ALA A 118 4.06 -0.61 7.63
N VAL A 119 3.42 -1.02 6.53
CA VAL A 119 2.94 -2.40 6.36
C VAL A 119 2.96 -2.81 4.89
N ASN A 120 3.17 -4.11 4.65
CA ASN A 120 2.83 -4.79 3.42
C ASN A 120 1.51 -5.54 3.61
N VAL A 121 0.67 -5.54 2.59
CA VAL A 121 -0.61 -6.25 2.59
C VAL A 121 -0.56 -7.34 1.52
N PRO A 122 -0.31 -8.58 1.91
CA PRO A 122 -0.33 -9.71 0.99
C PRO A 122 -1.67 -9.82 0.27
N MET A 123 -1.64 -10.15 -1.02
CA MET A 123 -2.84 -10.44 -1.80
C MET A 123 -3.03 -11.95 -1.93
N VAL A 124 -4.28 -12.38 -2.07
CA VAL A 124 -4.67 -13.79 -2.23
C VAL A 124 -5.57 -13.91 -3.45
N ILE A 125 -5.26 -14.84 -4.34
CA ILE A 125 -6.21 -15.25 -5.38
C ILE A 125 -7.16 -16.27 -4.78
N MET A 126 -8.46 -15.95 -4.80
CA MET A 126 -9.55 -16.82 -4.38
C MET A 126 -10.44 -17.18 -5.54
N VAL A 127 -11.00 -18.39 -5.51
CA VAL A 127 -11.99 -18.88 -6.47
C VAL A 127 -13.21 -19.42 -5.75
N ASN A 128 -14.36 -19.38 -6.41
CA ASN A 128 -15.53 -20.16 -6.00
C ASN A 128 -15.42 -21.58 -6.60
N PRO A 129 -15.19 -22.63 -5.79
CA PRO A 129 -14.97 -23.98 -6.29
C PRO A 129 -16.17 -24.60 -6.98
N ALA A 130 -17.39 -24.07 -6.79
CA ALA A 130 -18.59 -24.53 -7.49
C ALA A 130 -18.62 -24.07 -8.96
N VAL A 131 -17.98 -22.93 -9.27
CA VAL A 131 -17.93 -22.33 -10.61
C VAL A 131 -16.58 -22.57 -11.30
N LEU A 132 -15.50 -22.55 -10.51
CA LEU A 132 -14.13 -22.72 -10.96
C LEU A 132 -13.43 -23.75 -10.04
N PRO A 133 -13.41 -25.05 -10.40
CA PRO A 133 -13.02 -26.14 -9.49
C PRO A 133 -11.50 -26.28 -9.30
N ALA A 134 -10.72 -25.25 -9.63
CA ALA A 134 -9.28 -25.23 -9.43
C ALA A 134 -8.91 -25.38 -7.93
N LYS A 135 -7.85 -26.16 -7.65
CA LYS A 135 -7.38 -26.46 -6.30
C LYS A 135 -6.07 -25.75 -5.95
N ASP A 136 -5.30 -25.37 -6.97
CA ASP A 136 -3.97 -24.76 -6.89
C ASP A 136 -3.67 -23.98 -8.17
N VAL A 137 -2.50 -23.36 -8.22
CA VAL A 137 -2.06 -22.56 -9.37
C VAL A 137 -2.00 -23.36 -10.66
N LYS A 138 -1.53 -24.61 -10.61
CA LYS A 138 -1.41 -25.46 -11.81
C LYS A 138 -2.77 -25.82 -12.40
N SER A 139 -3.70 -26.24 -11.55
CA SER A 139 -5.07 -26.58 -11.97
C SER A 139 -5.85 -25.34 -12.42
N LEU A 140 -5.61 -24.17 -11.81
CA LEU A 140 -6.20 -22.92 -12.28
C LEU A 140 -5.71 -22.56 -13.70
N ILE A 141 -4.41 -22.63 -13.93
CA ILE A 141 -3.83 -22.38 -15.26
C ILE A 141 -4.37 -23.38 -16.29
N ALA A 142 -4.45 -24.66 -15.94
CA ALA A 142 -4.98 -25.69 -16.81
C ALA A 142 -6.45 -25.45 -17.19
N GLU A 143 -7.29 -25.11 -16.21
CA GLU A 143 -8.71 -24.83 -16.42
C GLU A 143 -8.92 -23.59 -17.32
N LEU A 144 -8.15 -22.53 -17.07
CA LEU A 144 -8.25 -21.30 -17.88
C LEU A 144 -7.76 -21.49 -19.32
N LYS A 145 -6.75 -22.34 -19.54
CA LYS A 145 -6.30 -22.73 -20.89
C LYS A 145 -7.32 -23.58 -21.63
N ALA A 146 -8.01 -24.49 -20.93
CA ALA A 146 -9.02 -25.36 -21.51
C ALA A 146 -10.32 -24.60 -21.85
N ASN A 147 -10.59 -23.50 -21.16
CA ASN A 147 -11.84 -22.75 -21.26
C ASN A 147 -11.58 -21.23 -21.41
N PRO A 148 -10.95 -20.77 -22.51
CA PRO A 148 -10.64 -19.35 -22.71
C PRO A 148 -11.91 -18.50 -22.73
N GLY A 149 -11.88 -17.35 -22.03
CA GLY A 149 -13.00 -16.40 -21.97
C GLY A 149 -14.23 -16.83 -21.17
N LYS A 150 -14.30 -18.09 -20.70
CA LYS A 150 -15.43 -18.61 -19.94
C LYS A 150 -15.54 -18.05 -18.54
N HIS A 151 -14.41 -17.86 -17.87
CA HIS A 151 -14.35 -17.45 -16.48
C HIS A 151 -14.23 -15.92 -16.35
N LYS A 152 -14.80 -15.40 -15.24
CA LYS A 152 -14.76 -13.97 -14.91
C LYS A 152 -14.01 -13.74 -13.62
N PHE A 153 -13.22 -12.67 -13.55
CA PHE A 153 -12.64 -12.23 -12.28
C PHE A 153 -13.09 -10.83 -11.90
N GLY A 154 -13.36 -10.61 -10.62
CA GLY A 154 -13.74 -9.33 -10.07
C GLY A 154 -12.53 -8.54 -9.55
N SER A 155 -12.63 -7.22 -9.57
CA SER A 155 -11.63 -6.34 -8.97
C SER A 155 -12.26 -5.14 -8.28
N SER A 156 -11.46 -4.41 -7.49
CA SER A 156 -11.88 -3.14 -6.87
C SER A 156 -11.99 -1.95 -7.84
N GLY A 157 -11.83 -2.21 -9.14
CA GLY A 157 -11.89 -1.21 -10.20
C GLY A 157 -10.71 -1.30 -11.17
N ASN A 158 -10.81 -0.60 -12.29
CA ASN A 158 -9.79 -0.58 -13.34
C ASN A 158 -8.45 -0.06 -12.82
N GLY A 159 -7.36 -0.78 -13.14
CA GLY A 159 -6.00 -0.40 -12.79
C GLY A 159 -5.66 -0.50 -11.30
N GLY A 160 -6.58 -0.96 -10.45
CA GLY A 160 -6.30 -1.23 -9.04
C GLY A 160 -5.47 -2.50 -8.83
N ILE A 161 -4.90 -2.68 -7.64
CA ILE A 161 -4.02 -3.83 -7.36
C ILE A 161 -4.71 -5.19 -7.57
N SER A 162 -5.98 -5.31 -7.23
CA SER A 162 -6.75 -6.56 -7.45
C SER A 162 -6.94 -6.88 -8.95
N HIS A 163 -7.09 -5.85 -9.80
CA HIS A 163 -7.08 -6.00 -11.26
C HIS A 163 -5.70 -6.42 -11.76
N MET A 164 -4.67 -5.62 -11.41
CA MET A 164 -3.31 -5.82 -11.92
C MET A 164 -2.66 -7.12 -11.43
N CYS A 165 -3.04 -7.62 -10.27
CA CYS A 165 -2.66 -8.94 -9.77
C CYS A 165 -3.14 -10.06 -10.72
N PHE A 166 -4.41 -10.00 -11.16
CA PHE A 166 -4.93 -10.98 -12.12
C PHE A 166 -4.34 -10.79 -13.52
N GLU A 167 -4.14 -9.58 -13.99
CA GLU A 167 -3.49 -9.35 -15.29
C GLU A 167 -2.06 -9.89 -15.30
N MET A 168 -1.29 -9.68 -14.22
CA MET A 168 0.02 -10.31 -14.05
C MET A 168 -0.08 -11.84 -14.03
N PHE A 169 -1.09 -12.41 -13.34
CA PHE A 169 -1.31 -13.86 -13.31
C PHE A 169 -1.62 -14.41 -14.70
N LYS A 170 -2.49 -13.77 -15.46
CA LYS A 170 -2.84 -14.14 -16.83
C LYS A 170 -1.60 -14.17 -17.74
N GLN A 171 -0.79 -13.12 -17.68
CA GLN A 171 0.44 -13.03 -18.47
C GLN A 171 1.44 -14.14 -18.12
N ARG A 172 1.75 -14.25 -16.83
CA ARG A 172 2.72 -15.23 -16.36
C ARG A 172 2.25 -16.67 -16.52
N GLY A 173 0.95 -16.90 -16.55
CA GLY A 173 0.32 -18.19 -16.84
C GLY A 173 0.35 -18.59 -18.32
N GLY A 174 0.89 -17.73 -19.20
CA GLY A 174 1.03 -17.97 -20.62
C GLY A 174 -0.10 -17.40 -21.47
N GLY A 175 -0.59 -16.19 -21.14
CA GLY A 175 -1.62 -15.47 -21.90
C GLY A 175 -3.02 -16.04 -21.66
N LEU A 176 -3.37 -16.26 -20.39
CA LEU A 176 -4.68 -16.80 -20.01
C LEU A 176 -5.80 -15.80 -20.32
N ASP A 177 -6.95 -16.32 -20.74
CA ASP A 177 -8.13 -15.50 -21.05
C ASP A 177 -9.18 -15.61 -19.95
N MET A 178 -9.45 -14.49 -19.28
CA MET A 178 -10.53 -14.29 -18.31
C MET A 178 -11.14 -12.91 -18.50
N VAL A 179 -12.46 -12.81 -18.36
CA VAL A 179 -13.18 -11.55 -18.48
C VAL A 179 -13.05 -10.76 -17.17
N HIS A 180 -12.60 -9.52 -17.25
CA HIS A 180 -12.52 -8.62 -16.09
C HIS A 180 -13.89 -7.95 -15.81
N VAL A 181 -14.31 -7.97 -14.55
CA VAL A 181 -15.52 -7.29 -14.05
C VAL A 181 -15.11 -6.28 -12.97
N PRO A 182 -15.10 -4.97 -13.26
CA PRO A 182 -14.75 -3.95 -12.29
C PRO A 182 -15.91 -3.64 -11.33
N TYR A 183 -15.61 -3.56 -10.03
CA TYR A 183 -16.54 -3.17 -8.97
C TYR A 183 -16.08 -1.86 -8.29
N LYS A 184 -16.95 -1.26 -7.50
CA LYS A 184 -16.62 -0.11 -6.62
C LYS A 184 -16.06 -0.60 -5.28
N GLY A 185 -14.90 -1.29 -5.33
CA GLY A 185 -14.27 -1.95 -4.17
C GLY A 185 -14.42 -3.47 -4.23
N THR A 186 -13.67 -4.19 -3.39
CA THR A 186 -13.64 -5.66 -3.39
C THR A 186 -14.81 -6.31 -2.65
N GLY A 187 -15.45 -5.61 -1.72
CA GLY A 187 -16.62 -6.12 -1.00
C GLY A 187 -17.75 -6.63 -1.92
N PRO A 188 -18.28 -5.80 -2.84
CA PRO A 188 -19.26 -6.25 -3.83
C PRO A 188 -18.73 -7.39 -4.73
N ALA A 189 -17.45 -7.38 -5.09
CA ALA A 189 -16.85 -8.46 -5.87
C ALA A 189 -16.84 -9.80 -5.09
N ILE A 190 -16.55 -9.77 -3.77
CA ILE A 190 -16.61 -10.95 -2.91
C ILE A 190 -18.05 -11.47 -2.81
N THR A 191 -19.04 -10.59 -2.69
CA THR A 191 -20.46 -10.98 -2.69
C THR A 191 -20.84 -11.73 -3.96
N ASP A 192 -20.46 -11.22 -5.12
CA ASP A 192 -20.70 -11.87 -6.41
C ASP A 192 -19.88 -13.14 -6.60
N LEU A 193 -18.68 -13.22 -6.03
CA LEU A 193 -17.88 -14.44 -6.00
C LEU A 193 -18.57 -15.53 -5.17
N LEU A 194 -19.09 -15.19 -3.99
CA LEU A 194 -19.87 -16.10 -3.14
C LEU A 194 -21.14 -16.58 -3.84
N GLY A 195 -21.81 -15.69 -4.57
CA GLY A 195 -22.99 -16.01 -5.37
C GLY A 195 -22.71 -16.78 -6.67
N GLY A 196 -21.43 -16.96 -7.05
CA GLY A 196 -21.06 -17.65 -8.29
C GLY A 196 -21.27 -16.83 -9.58
N HIS A 197 -21.54 -15.52 -9.47
CA HIS A 197 -21.71 -14.63 -10.63
C HIS A 197 -20.37 -14.32 -11.30
N ILE A 198 -19.29 -14.37 -10.55
CA ILE A 198 -17.90 -14.37 -11.02
C ILE A 198 -17.15 -15.57 -10.45
N SER A 199 -16.02 -15.92 -11.05
CA SER A 199 -15.29 -17.16 -10.75
C SER A 199 -14.12 -16.94 -9.78
N ALA A 200 -13.53 -15.74 -9.76
CA ALA A 200 -12.31 -15.44 -9.01
C ALA A 200 -12.21 -13.97 -8.58
N VAL A 201 -11.46 -13.71 -7.50
CA VAL A 201 -11.09 -12.37 -7.02
C VAL A 201 -9.67 -12.43 -6.46
N CYS A 202 -8.87 -11.37 -6.67
CA CYS A 202 -7.64 -11.12 -5.93
C CYS A 202 -7.93 -10.07 -4.84
N GLU A 203 -7.73 -10.44 -3.57
CA GLU A 203 -8.08 -9.62 -2.39
C GLU A 203 -6.92 -9.58 -1.41
N GLY A 204 -6.87 -8.52 -0.58
CA GLY A 204 -5.97 -8.46 0.56
C GLY A 204 -6.24 -9.58 1.56
N VAL A 205 -5.18 -10.17 2.10
CA VAL A 205 -5.28 -11.33 2.99
C VAL A 205 -6.20 -11.10 4.19
N GLY A 206 -6.25 -9.88 4.72
CA GLY A 206 -7.15 -9.53 5.83
C GLY A 206 -8.63 -9.73 5.50
N GLY A 207 -9.08 -9.34 4.30
CA GLY A 207 -10.44 -9.59 3.81
C GLY A 207 -10.67 -11.02 3.33
N ALA A 208 -9.61 -11.69 2.86
CA ALA A 208 -9.69 -13.04 2.29
C ALA A 208 -9.68 -14.16 3.34
N ALA A 209 -8.96 -13.96 4.45
CA ALA A 209 -8.59 -15.05 5.37
C ALA A 209 -9.78 -15.81 5.94
N SER A 210 -10.86 -15.13 6.34
CA SER A 210 -12.06 -15.80 6.86
C SER A 210 -12.75 -16.67 5.81
N HIS A 211 -12.84 -16.19 4.57
CA HIS A 211 -13.46 -16.91 3.47
C HIS A 211 -12.66 -18.14 3.03
N VAL A 212 -11.32 -18.09 3.19
CA VAL A 212 -10.41 -19.18 2.83
C VAL A 212 -10.31 -20.25 3.92
N ARG A 213 -10.26 -19.84 5.22
CA ARG A 213 -10.08 -20.78 6.33
C ARG A 213 -11.29 -21.67 6.61
N SER A 214 -12.47 -21.09 6.57
CA SER A 214 -13.70 -21.78 7.00
C SER A 214 -14.84 -21.64 6.01
N GLY A 215 -14.58 -21.00 4.90
CA GLY A 215 -15.63 -20.53 4.03
C GLY A 215 -15.81 -21.31 2.73
N PRO A 216 -16.77 -20.86 1.94
CA PRO A 216 -17.11 -21.46 0.66
C PRO A 216 -16.10 -21.13 -0.46
N LEU A 217 -15.11 -20.26 -0.21
CA LEU A 217 -14.11 -19.88 -1.20
C LEU A 217 -12.80 -20.63 -0.98
N ARG A 218 -12.12 -20.91 -2.07
CA ARG A 218 -10.82 -21.58 -2.04
C ARG A 218 -9.72 -20.59 -2.37
N GLY A 219 -8.71 -20.49 -1.48
CA GLY A 219 -7.44 -19.83 -1.77
C GLY A 219 -6.61 -20.65 -2.76
N ILE A 220 -6.13 -20.02 -3.82
CA ILE A 220 -5.26 -20.64 -4.82
C ILE A 220 -3.79 -20.42 -4.45
N GLY A 221 -3.48 -19.27 -3.88
CA GLY A 221 -2.15 -18.93 -3.40
C GLY A 221 -2.06 -17.46 -3.00
N THR A 222 -1.09 -17.16 -2.13
CA THR A 222 -0.74 -15.77 -1.80
C THR A 222 0.18 -15.20 -2.87
N ALA A 223 -0.02 -13.93 -3.19
CA ALA A 223 0.76 -13.24 -4.21
C ALA A 223 2.00 -12.54 -3.61
N THR A 224 2.73 -13.26 -2.77
CA THR A 224 3.95 -12.84 -2.07
C THR A 224 5.05 -13.88 -2.27
N LEU A 225 6.31 -13.51 -2.03
CA LEU A 225 7.44 -14.46 -2.11
C LEU A 225 7.54 -15.36 -0.87
N ARG A 226 6.93 -14.96 0.25
CA ARG A 226 6.81 -15.74 1.50
C ARG A 226 5.35 -15.93 1.82
N ARG A 227 5.01 -17.02 2.48
CA ARG A 227 3.63 -17.29 2.92
C ARG A 227 3.16 -16.21 3.89
N ALA A 228 1.93 -15.75 3.69
CA ALA A 228 1.32 -14.78 4.60
C ALA A 228 1.05 -15.43 5.96
N HIS A 229 1.47 -14.80 7.07
CA HIS A 229 1.26 -15.35 8.41
C HIS A 229 -0.23 -15.58 8.76
N ALA A 230 -1.12 -14.78 8.16
CA ALA A 230 -2.55 -14.96 8.33
C ALA A 230 -3.11 -16.19 7.59
N LEU A 231 -2.38 -16.77 6.64
CA LEU A 231 -2.75 -18.01 5.91
C LEU A 231 -1.49 -18.89 5.74
N PRO A 232 -0.91 -19.42 6.84
CA PRO A 232 0.38 -20.11 6.80
C PRO A 232 0.34 -21.41 6.01
N ASP A 233 -0.82 -22.07 5.93
CA ASP A 233 -1.00 -23.31 5.20
C ASP A 233 -1.21 -23.09 3.69
N LEU A 234 -1.57 -21.86 3.28
CA LEU A 234 -1.76 -21.54 1.86
C LEU A 234 -0.39 -21.23 1.22
N PRO A 235 0.07 -22.02 0.24
CA PRO A 235 1.32 -21.75 -0.43
C PRO A 235 1.27 -20.46 -1.24
N THR A 236 2.45 -19.91 -1.57
CA THR A 236 2.53 -18.77 -2.49
C THR A 236 2.33 -19.22 -3.93
N ILE A 237 1.88 -18.29 -4.78
CA ILE A 237 1.81 -18.50 -6.23
C ILE A 237 3.21 -18.78 -6.79
N ALA A 238 4.24 -18.15 -6.20
CA ALA A 238 5.62 -18.35 -6.58
C ALA A 238 6.13 -19.78 -6.28
N GLU A 239 5.75 -20.37 -5.12
CA GLU A 239 6.10 -21.74 -4.73
C GLU A 239 5.47 -22.78 -5.64
N THR A 240 4.29 -22.53 -6.20
CA THR A 240 3.45 -23.56 -6.81
C THR A 240 3.30 -23.48 -8.32
N GLY A 241 3.95 -22.52 -8.99
CA GLY A 241 3.88 -22.50 -10.44
C GLY A 241 4.48 -21.31 -11.14
N LEU A 242 4.38 -20.10 -10.58
CA LEU A 242 4.84 -18.87 -11.21
C LEU A 242 5.99 -18.25 -10.42
N GLN A 243 7.19 -18.81 -10.54
CA GLN A 243 8.37 -18.38 -9.80
C GLN A 243 8.57 -16.85 -9.86
N GLY A 244 8.78 -16.21 -8.69
CA GLY A 244 8.94 -14.77 -8.58
C GLY A 244 7.65 -13.97 -8.83
N PHE A 245 6.48 -14.63 -8.74
CA PHE A 245 5.20 -13.91 -8.77
C PHE A 245 5.02 -13.12 -7.47
N GLU A 246 4.88 -11.81 -7.62
CA GLU A 246 4.70 -10.92 -6.49
C GLU A 246 3.79 -9.75 -6.84
N ALA A 247 2.63 -9.70 -6.19
CA ALA A 247 1.65 -8.61 -6.27
C ALA A 247 1.06 -8.40 -4.88
N TYR A 248 1.47 -7.34 -4.20
CA TYR A 248 0.97 -6.94 -2.89
C TYR A 248 0.70 -5.44 -2.89
N THR A 249 -0.09 -4.96 -1.94
CA THR A 249 -0.19 -3.53 -1.66
C THR A 249 0.57 -3.20 -0.38
N TRP A 250 0.80 -1.93 -0.14
CA TRP A 250 1.54 -1.44 1.02
C TRP A 250 0.98 -0.10 1.49
N ASN A 251 1.25 0.24 2.74
CA ASN A 251 1.03 1.56 3.28
C ASN A 251 2.38 2.17 3.69
N MET A 252 2.67 3.36 3.20
CA MET A 252 3.91 4.08 3.46
C MET A 252 3.62 5.51 3.89
N PHE A 253 4.31 5.97 4.91
CA PHE A 253 4.29 7.36 5.31
C PHE A 253 5.21 8.19 4.42
N PHE A 254 4.66 9.29 3.92
CA PHE A 254 5.39 10.30 3.15
C PHE A 254 5.22 11.67 3.79
N ALA A 255 6.26 12.48 3.69
CA ALA A 255 6.20 13.92 3.91
C ALA A 255 6.25 14.67 2.56
N PRO A 256 5.86 15.95 2.49
CA PRO A 256 6.10 16.78 1.32
C PRO A 256 7.59 16.83 0.97
N ALA A 257 7.90 16.94 -0.33
CA ALA A 257 9.28 17.13 -0.77
C ALA A 257 9.95 18.30 -0.03
N LYS A 258 11.27 18.20 0.17
CA LYS A 258 12.09 19.20 0.90
C LYS A 258 11.80 19.31 2.40
N THR A 259 11.01 18.42 2.99
CA THR A 259 10.91 18.31 4.45
C THR A 259 12.31 18.11 5.04
N PRO A 260 12.73 18.89 6.05
CA PRO A 260 14.09 18.81 6.59
C PRO A 260 14.45 17.40 7.05
N ARG A 261 15.64 16.95 6.71
CA ARG A 261 16.11 15.58 6.94
C ARG A 261 15.96 15.14 8.41
N HIS A 262 16.28 16.00 9.36
CA HIS A 262 16.16 15.69 10.79
C HIS A 262 14.72 15.43 11.23
N ILE A 263 13.72 16.08 10.59
CA ILE A 263 12.29 15.83 10.81
C ILE A 263 11.90 14.47 10.23
N VAL A 264 12.29 14.18 9.00
CA VAL A 264 12.02 12.89 8.34
C VAL A 264 12.61 11.74 9.16
N GLU A 265 13.87 11.85 9.59
CA GLU A 265 14.54 10.84 10.43
C GLU A 265 13.88 10.69 11.81
N ARG A 266 13.40 11.78 12.42
CA ARG A 266 12.66 11.72 13.69
C ARG A 266 11.33 10.99 13.52
N LEU A 267 10.55 11.34 12.49
CA LEU A 267 9.29 10.66 12.18
C LEU A 267 9.51 9.18 11.89
N ASN A 268 10.52 8.85 11.08
CA ASN A 268 10.88 7.47 10.78
C ASN A 268 11.15 6.65 12.05
N ARG A 269 12.00 7.16 12.95
CA ARG A 269 12.27 6.47 14.21
C ARG A 269 11.01 6.24 15.04
N GLN A 270 10.09 7.22 15.09
CA GLN A 270 8.85 7.09 15.87
C GLN A 270 7.84 6.13 15.22
N ILE A 271 7.77 6.08 13.88
CA ILE A 271 6.92 5.12 13.17
C ILE A 271 7.46 3.70 13.36
N ASN A 272 8.76 3.48 13.21
CA ASN A 272 9.38 2.15 13.48
C ASN A 272 9.20 1.74 14.95
N ALA A 273 9.37 2.67 15.89
CA ALA A 273 9.10 2.39 17.31
C ALA A 273 7.62 2.05 17.58
N ALA A 274 6.70 2.68 16.86
CA ALA A 274 5.28 2.31 16.94
C ALA A 274 5.03 0.91 16.37
N ALA A 275 5.73 0.51 15.32
CA ALA A 275 5.63 -0.81 14.69
C ALA A 275 6.17 -1.94 15.60
N THR A 276 7.16 -1.66 16.45
CA THR A 276 7.74 -2.61 17.40
C THR A 276 6.98 -2.69 18.73
N ASP A 277 6.07 -1.75 19.01
CA ASP A 277 5.22 -1.80 20.20
C ASP A 277 4.30 -3.03 20.17
N PRO A 278 4.31 -3.90 21.21
CA PRO A 278 3.59 -5.17 21.17
C PRO A 278 2.07 -5.02 20.95
N ALA A 279 1.45 -4.00 21.57
CA ALA A 279 0.02 -3.78 21.42
C ALA A 279 -0.37 -3.27 20.02
N THR A 280 0.46 -2.38 19.47
CA THR A 280 0.34 -1.88 18.09
C THR A 280 0.49 -3.03 17.10
N ARG A 281 1.55 -3.83 17.26
CA ARG A 281 1.86 -4.97 16.40
C ARG A 281 0.73 -6.00 16.41
N ALA A 282 0.24 -6.39 17.58
CA ALA A 282 -0.87 -7.35 17.70
C ALA A 282 -2.14 -6.88 16.97
N ARG A 283 -2.43 -5.57 17.00
CA ARG A 283 -3.56 -5.00 16.27
C ARG A 283 -3.35 -5.04 14.75
N LEU A 284 -2.14 -4.74 14.29
CA LEU A 284 -1.78 -4.80 12.86
C LEU A 284 -1.78 -6.24 12.36
N ASP A 285 -1.18 -7.18 13.11
CA ASP A 285 -1.17 -8.61 12.78
C ASP A 285 -2.60 -9.16 12.69
N GLY A 286 -3.51 -8.68 13.55
CA GLY A 286 -4.94 -9.02 13.50
C GLY A 286 -5.63 -8.61 12.19
N LEU A 287 -5.08 -7.63 11.48
CA LEU A 287 -5.54 -7.23 10.13
C LEU A 287 -4.94 -8.11 9.02
N GLY A 288 -4.06 -9.04 9.34
CA GLY A 288 -3.36 -9.89 8.37
C GLY A 288 -2.30 -9.16 7.54
N VAL A 289 -1.87 -7.96 7.95
CA VAL A 289 -0.82 -7.21 7.29
C VAL A 289 0.56 -7.63 7.82
N GLU A 290 1.59 -7.48 7.01
CA GLU A 290 2.98 -7.70 7.42
C GLU A 290 3.59 -6.36 7.87
N VAL A 291 3.88 -6.26 9.16
CA VAL A 291 4.43 -5.03 9.76
C VAL A 291 5.89 -4.86 9.38
N VAL A 292 6.26 -3.67 8.92
CA VAL A 292 7.64 -3.27 8.62
C VAL A 292 8.10 -2.31 9.72
N ASP A 293 9.19 -2.65 10.40
CA ASP A 293 9.69 -1.95 11.59
C ASP A 293 11.15 -1.49 11.48
N ASP A 294 11.80 -1.77 10.36
CA ASP A 294 13.22 -1.50 10.11
C ASP A 294 13.49 -0.63 8.88
N SER A 295 12.44 -0.08 8.26
CA SER A 295 12.60 0.76 7.09
C SER A 295 13.30 2.08 7.42
N THR A 296 14.14 2.55 6.51
CA THR A 296 14.80 3.86 6.63
C THR A 296 14.48 4.74 5.43
N PRO A 297 14.49 6.09 5.56
CA PRO A 297 14.31 6.97 4.41
C PRO A 297 15.31 6.68 3.28
N ALA A 298 16.52 6.24 3.63
CA ALA A 298 17.56 5.88 2.66
C ALA A 298 17.22 4.59 1.90
N SER A 299 16.77 3.53 2.59
CA SER A 299 16.36 2.26 1.95
C SER A 299 15.12 2.45 1.05
N LEU A 300 14.25 3.41 1.39
CA LEU A 300 13.00 3.68 0.65
C LEU A 300 13.18 4.59 -0.57
N ARG A 301 14.34 5.21 -0.75
CA ARG A 301 14.58 6.18 -1.84
C ARG A 301 14.29 5.59 -3.22
N ASN A 302 14.64 4.34 -3.45
CA ASN A 302 14.43 3.64 -4.71
C ASN A 302 13.15 2.80 -4.74
N PHE A 303 12.40 2.73 -3.63
CA PHE A 303 11.22 1.88 -3.52
C PHE A 303 10.11 2.31 -4.50
N VAL A 304 9.68 3.57 -4.44
CA VAL A 304 8.63 4.09 -5.34
C VAL A 304 9.06 4.02 -6.82
N PRO A 305 10.26 4.45 -7.21
CA PRO A 305 10.76 4.26 -8.59
C PRO A 305 10.73 2.80 -9.06
N SER A 306 11.12 1.84 -8.21
CA SER A 306 11.10 0.41 -8.57
C SER A 306 9.69 -0.13 -8.73
N GLU A 307 8.75 0.28 -7.88
CA GLU A 307 7.34 -0.08 -8.01
C GLU A 307 6.73 0.49 -9.30
N ILE A 308 6.99 1.75 -9.62
CA ILE A 308 6.54 2.35 -10.90
C ILE A 308 7.08 1.57 -12.09
N ALA A 309 8.39 1.23 -12.10
CA ALA A 309 9.02 0.48 -13.18
C ALA A 309 8.41 -0.93 -13.32
N LYS A 310 8.23 -1.66 -12.21
CA LYS A 310 7.59 -2.97 -12.15
C LYS A 310 6.20 -2.93 -12.78
N TRP A 311 5.36 -2.03 -12.31
CA TRP A 311 3.97 -1.95 -12.75
C TRP A 311 3.82 -1.38 -14.17
N SER A 312 4.69 -0.46 -14.60
CA SER A 312 4.71 0.01 -16.00
C SER A 312 4.93 -1.14 -16.99
N LYS A 313 5.80 -2.09 -16.64
CA LYS A 313 5.99 -3.30 -17.43
C LYS A 313 4.71 -4.13 -17.49
N VAL A 314 4.05 -4.36 -16.35
CA VAL A 314 2.80 -5.14 -16.29
C VAL A 314 1.68 -4.46 -17.08
N PHE A 315 1.49 -3.14 -16.93
CA PHE A 315 0.48 -2.40 -17.71
C PHE A 315 0.72 -2.51 -19.21
N LYS A 316 1.97 -2.35 -19.64
CA LYS A 316 2.36 -2.44 -21.05
C LYS A 316 2.09 -3.84 -21.61
N GLU A 317 2.51 -4.88 -20.88
CA GLU A 317 2.35 -6.27 -21.32
C GLU A 317 0.89 -6.72 -21.30
N ALA A 318 0.07 -6.24 -20.35
CA ALA A 318 -1.35 -6.56 -20.27
C ALA A 318 -2.22 -5.75 -21.25
N GLY A 319 -1.69 -4.70 -21.84
CA GLY A 319 -2.48 -3.79 -22.68
C GLY A 319 -3.57 -3.05 -21.90
N VAL A 320 -3.47 -2.99 -20.56
CA VAL A 320 -4.48 -2.32 -19.71
C VAL A 320 -4.33 -0.81 -19.82
N LYS A 321 -5.41 -0.15 -20.21
CA LYS A 321 -5.53 1.32 -20.19
C LYS A 321 -6.37 1.73 -18.99
N VAL A 322 -5.93 2.75 -18.29
CA VAL A 322 -6.63 3.34 -17.13
C VAL A 322 -6.98 4.78 -17.49
N ASP A 323 -8.27 5.05 -17.63
CA ASP A 323 -8.80 6.39 -17.91
C ASP A 323 -8.75 7.33 -16.70
#